data_ca56208f6f7131ddcb5fb1cdcdc5b9ae
#
_entry.id   ca56208f6f7131ddcb5fb1cdcdc5b9ae
#
_cell.length_a   1.000
_cell.length_b   1.000
_cell.length_c   1.000
_cell.angle_alpha   90.00
_cell.angle_beta   90.00
_cell.angle_gamma   90.00
#
_symmetry.space_group_name_H-M   'P 1'
#
loop_
_entity.id
_entity.type
_entity.pdbx_description
1 polymer ?
#
loop_
_entity_poly.entity_id
_entity_poly.type
_entity_poly.pdbx_seq_one_letter_code
_entity_poly.pdbx_strand_id
1 'polypeptide(L)'
;HEGMKDVDVIIGSERYVQYMADYLGIDHIVYDEKRENMKISASLIKGDVIRYWDYLVPAVKRYYVHHICICGSESTGKSTTCKRLEEQYGYVMIPEIGRCLVGKSELCSMEVLQKIYDIHYRLLKAVHEDPPTPIILWDTDSITTLSYFSYIFRNVPLVQIRGYKDESEFTEHELWHEVIKADKYFFFESNIEFHDDGTRYSESEARLLSMNHLQAYAFFGIAPEIVTASDRYKVIEQYVLNKITALLKDFCERK
;
A
#
# COMPACT_ATOMS: atom_id res chain seq x y z
N HIS A 1 -33.02 -8.20 -0.82
CA HIS A 1 -34.32 -7.50 -0.72
C HIS A 1 -34.58 -6.83 0.65
N GLU A 2 -33.83 -7.16 1.70
CA GLU A 2 -34.06 -6.56 3.05
C GLU A 2 -33.43 -5.16 3.24
N GLY A 3 -32.55 -4.70 2.36
CA GLY A 3 -31.84 -3.40 2.47
C GLY A 3 -32.49 -2.22 1.74
N MET A 4 -33.64 -2.41 1.09
CA MET A 4 -34.27 -1.36 0.26
C MET A 4 -35.55 -0.78 0.86
N LYS A 5 -35.84 -1.00 2.14
CA LYS A 5 -37.12 -0.59 2.76
C LYS A 5 -37.29 0.91 2.97
N ASP A 6 -36.23 1.72 2.81
CA ASP A 6 -36.22 3.17 3.06
C ASP A 6 -35.70 3.99 1.87
N VAL A 7 -35.97 3.54 0.64
CA VAL A 7 -35.58 4.27 -0.57
C VAL A 7 -36.81 4.97 -1.14
N ASP A 8 -36.80 6.31 -1.17
CA ASP A 8 -37.91 7.12 -1.67
C ASP A 8 -37.73 7.47 -3.15
N VAL A 9 -36.47 7.55 -3.63
CA VAL A 9 -36.19 7.97 -5.01
C VAL A 9 -34.98 7.21 -5.58
N ILE A 10 -35.05 6.85 -6.84
CA ILE A 10 -33.93 6.29 -7.60
C ILE A 10 -33.43 7.30 -8.62
N ILE A 11 -32.10 7.51 -8.67
CA ILE A 11 -31.46 8.48 -9.58
C ILE A 11 -30.52 7.73 -10.51
N GLY A 12 -30.54 8.04 -11.79
CA GLY A 12 -29.59 7.49 -12.75
C GLY A 12 -29.60 8.27 -14.05
N SER A 13 -28.63 7.98 -14.91
CA SER A 13 -28.47 8.65 -16.22
C SER A 13 -29.11 7.90 -17.40
N GLU A 14 -29.83 6.84 -17.13
CA GLU A 14 -30.46 6.01 -18.18
C GLU A 14 -31.96 5.85 -17.92
N ARG A 15 -32.76 5.78 -18.97
CA ARG A 15 -34.22 5.68 -18.86
C ARG A 15 -34.72 4.43 -18.14
N TYR A 16 -33.92 3.38 -18.04
CA TYR A 16 -34.36 2.20 -17.31
C TYR A 16 -34.64 2.49 -15.83
N VAL A 17 -34.12 3.60 -15.29
CA VAL A 17 -34.41 4.08 -13.93
C VAL A 17 -35.91 4.25 -13.72
N GLN A 18 -36.63 4.72 -14.74
CA GLN A 18 -38.09 4.87 -14.69
C GLN A 18 -38.77 3.50 -14.49
N TYR A 19 -38.39 2.49 -15.28
CA TYR A 19 -38.96 1.14 -15.14
C TYR A 19 -38.70 0.51 -13.76
N MET A 20 -37.51 0.78 -13.21
CA MET A 20 -37.16 0.30 -11.87
C MET A 20 -37.97 1.02 -10.78
N ALA A 21 -38.16 2.33 -10.91
CA ALA A 21 -38.96 3.12 -10.00
C ALA A 21 -40.44 2.69 -10.01
N ASP A 22 -41.00 2.50 -11.19
CA ASP A 22 -42.38 2.01 -11.38
C ASP A 22 -42.55 0.62 -10.74
N TYR A 23 -41.56 -0.29 -10.91
CA TYR A 23 -41.56 -1.62 -10.32
C TYR A 23 -41.48 -1.59 -8.78
N LEU A 24 -40.72 -0.63 -8.21
CA LEU A 24 -40.51 -0.49 -6.77
C LEU A 24 -41.58 0.41 -6.10
N GLY A 25 -42.39 1.12 -6.88
CA GLY A 25 -43.40 2.06 -6.35
C GLY A 25 -42.76 3.28 -5.69
N ILE A 26 -41.65 3.80 -6.21
CA ILE A 26 -40.88 4.94 -5.69
C ILE A 26 -40.68 5.99 -6.79
N ASP A 27 -40.23 7.20 -6.42
CA ASP A 27 -39.92 8.26 -7.37
C ASP A 27 -38.61 7.99 -8.14
N HIS A 28 -38.46 8.70 -9.28
CA HIS A 28 -37.21 8.62 -10.04
C HIS A 28 -36.78 9.98 -10.59
N ILE A 29 -35.46 10.11 -10.80
CA ILE A 29 -34.84 11.24 -11.48
C ILE A 29 -33.88 10.70 -12.55
N VAL A 30 -34.13 11.06 -13.80
CA VAL A 30 -33.16 10.81 -14.89
C VAL A 30 -32.26 12.03 -14.99
N TYR A 31 -31.01 11.85 -14.54
CA TYR A 31 -30.00 12.91 -14.51
C TYR A 31 -29.01 12.76 -15.65
N ASP A 32 -28.77 13.82 -16.42
CA ASP A 32 -27.76 13.91 -17.48
C ASP A 32 -27.83 12.76 -18.52
N GLU A 33 -29.03 12.42 -19.00
CA GLU A 33 -29.27 11.36 -19.97
C GLU A 33 -28.35 11.45 -21.20
N LYS A 34 -28.11 12.69 -21.67
CA LYS A 34 -27.21 12.95 -22.80
C LYS A 34 -25.75 13.00 -22.46
N ARG A 35 -25.38 12.82 -21.15
CA ARG A 35 -24.01 12.88 -20.64
C ARG A 35 -23.26 14.17 -21.04
N GLU A 36 -23.96 15.32 -21.00
CA GLU A 36 -23.40 16.63 -21.31
C GLU A 36 -22.51 17.14 -20.16
N ASN A 37 -22.91 16.87 -18.91
CA ASN A 37 -22.19 17.26 -17.71
C ASN A 37 -21.09 16.24 -17.33
N MET A 38 -21.41 14.93 -17.38
CA MET A 38 -20.47 13.85 -17.06
C MET A 38 -20.33 12.91 -18.24
N LYS A 39 -19.28 13.10 -19.03
CA LYS A 39 -18.97 12.29 -20.23
C LYS A 39 -18.41 10.90 -19.88
N ILE A 40 -18.98 10.25 -18.87
CA ILE A 40 -18.55 8.93 -18.37
C ILE A 40 -19.73 7.96 -18.31
N SER A 41 -19.48 6.68 -18.52
CA SER A 41 -20.47 5.62 -18.35
C SER A 41 -19.83 4.38 -17.73
N ALA A 42 -20.65 3.51 -17.13
CA ALA A 42 -20.20 2.23 -16.63
C ALA A 42 -19.51 1.38 -17.72
N SER A 43 -19.99 1.47 -18.97
CA SER A 43 -19.38 0.77 -20.12
C SER A 43 -18.00 1.32 -20.47
N LEU A 44 -17.79 2.65 -20.39
CA LEU A 44 -16.45 3.24 -20.58
C LEU A 44 -15.48 2.82 -19.48
N ILE A 45 -15.93 2.88 -18.21
CA ILE A 45 -15.11 2.43 -17.07
C ILE A 45 -14.77 0.95 -17.21
N LYS A 46 -15.73 0.10 -17.55
CA LYS A 46 -15.50 -1.33 -17.79
C LYS A 46 -14.53 -1.58 -18.94
N GLY A 47 -14.53 -0.75 -19.98
CA GLY A 47 -13.60 -0.88 -21.10
C GLY A 47 -12.14 -0.53 -20.75
N ASP A 48 -11.93 0.42 -19.84
CA ASP A 48 -10.59 0.82 -19.39
C ASP A 48 -10.64 1.42 -17.98
N VAL A 49 -10.67 0.56 -16.98
CA VAL A 49 -10.75 0.97 -15.58
C VAL A 49 -9.54 1.78 -15.12
N ILE A 50 -8.37 1.57 -15.73
CA ILE A 50 -7.14 2.29 -15.38
C ILE A 50 -7.24 3.75 -15.79
N ARG A 51 -7.65 3.99 -17.04
CA ARG A 51 -7.86 5.32 -17.57
C ARG A 51 -8.93 6.11 -16.80
N TYR A 52 -9.94 5.42 -16.29
CA TYR A 52 -11.09 6.02 -15.60
C TYR A 52 -11.05 5.79 -14.10
N TRP A 53 -9.87 5.49 -13.52
CA TRP A 53 -9.69 5.20 -12.10
C TRP A 53 -10.26 6.28 -11.19
N ASP A 54 -10.06 7.56 -11.53
CA ASP A 54 -10.51 8.70 -10.73
C ASP A 54 -12.03 8.84 -10.65
N TYR A 55 -12.77 8.22 -11.57
CA TYR A 55 -14.24 8.19 -11.54
C TYR A 55 -14.82 7.10 -10.63
N LEU A 56 -13.97 6.22 -10.10
CA LEU A 56 -14.42 5.19 -9.18
C LEU A 56 -14.57 5.76 -7.77
N VAL A 57 -15.63 5.34 -7.08
CA VAL A 57 -15.78 5.65 -5.64
C VAL A 57 -14.75 4.89 -4.82
N PRO A 58 -14.30 5.42 -3.65
CA PRO A 58 -13.27 4.78 -2.83
C PRO A 58 -13.54 3.32 -2.49
N ALA A 59 -14.79 2.94 -2.25
CA ALA A 59 -15.17 1.55 -1.97
C ALA A 59 -14.84 0.59 -3.12
N VAL A 60 -14.99 1.04 -4.38
CA VAL A 60 -14.64 0.27 -5.57
C VAL A 60 -13.13 0.26 -5.78
N LYS A 61 -12.47 1.41 -5.64
CA LYS A 61 -11.01 1.51 -5.72
C LYS A 61 -10.33 0.54 -4.73
N ARG A 62 -10.78 0.51 -3.44
CA ARG A 62 -10.26 -0.40 -2.40
C ARG A 62 -10.38 -1.87 -2.76
N TYR A 63 -11.41 -2.24 -3.50
CA TYR A 63 -11.59 -3.64 -3.92
C TYR A 63 -10.59 -4.06 -4.99
N TYR A 64 -10.16 -3.13 -5.85
CA TYR A 64 -9.33 -3.42 -7.01
C TYR A 64 -7.88 -2.99 -6.88
N VAL A 65 -7.55 -2.08 -5.96
CA VAL A 65 -6.17 -1.66 -5.73
C VAL A 65 -5.30 -2.85 -5.32
N HIS A 66 -4.04 -2.81 -5.73
CA HIS A 66 -3.06 -3.79 -5.32
C HIS A 66 -1.83 -3.10 -4.72
N HIS A 67 -1.55 -3.40 -3.47
CA HIS A 67 -0.44 -2.84 -2.72
C HIS A 67 0.77 -3.77 -2.80
N ILE A 68 1.91 -3.23 -3.22
CA ILE A 68 3.17 -3.96 -3.40
C ILE A 68 4.24 -3.33 -2.51
N CYS A 69 4.71 -4.06 -1.52
CA CYS A 69 5.81 -3.63 -0.67
C CYS A 69 7.14 -4.21 -1.18
N ILE A 70 8.11 -3.34 -1.42
CA ILE A 70 9.49 -3.70 -1.70
C ILE A 70 10.28 -3.46 -0.42
N CYS A 71 10.70 -4.54 0.22
CA CYS A 71 11.41 -4.54 1.48
C CYS A 71 12.82 -5.15 1.36
N GLY A 72 13.59 -5.12 2.44
CA GLY A 72 14.98 -5.59 2.49
C GLY A 72 15.89 -4.56 3.15
N SER A 73 17.13 -4.94 3.40
CA SER A 73 18.11 -4.08 4.04
C SER A 73 18.52 -2.89 3.17
N GLU A 74 19.38 -2.06 3.71
CA GLU A 74 19.90 -0.87 3.04
C GLU A 74 20.69 -1.23 1.77
N SER A 75 20.82 -0.28 0.84
CA SER A 75 21.59 -0.40 -0.41
C SER A 75 21.13 -1.51 -1.38
N THR A 76 19.91 -2.03 -1.25
CA THR A 76 19.43 -3.14 -2.09
C THR A 76 18.66 -2.68 -3.35
N GLY A 77 18.51 -1.37 -3.58
CA GLY A 77 17.87 -0.82 -4.79
C GLY A 77 16.35 -0.67 -4.71
N LYS A 78 15.75 -0.78 -3.53
CA LYS A 78 14.29 -0.62 -3.30
C LYS A 78 13.75 0.69 -3.85
N SER A 79 14.25 1.81 -3.31
CA SER A 79 13.81 3.16 -3.69
C SER A 79 14.03 3.44 -5.18
N THR A 80 15.13 2.96 -5.76
CA THR A 80 15.41 3.09 -7.20
C THR A 80 14.36 2.36 -8.03
N THR A 81 13.99 1.15 -7.62
CA THR A 81 12.96 0.36 -8.30
C THR A 81 11.59 1.03 -8.19
N CYS A 82 11.19 1.47 -7.00
CA CYS A 82 9.92 2.15 -6.79
C CYS A 82 9.82 3.44 -7.63
N LYS A 83 10.83 4.30 -7.56
CA LYS A 83 10.87 5.56 -8.34
C LYS A 83 10.79 5.32 -9.84
N ARG A 84 11.51 4.33 -10.35
CA ARG A 84 11.48 4.03 -11.78
C ARG A 84 10.10 3.54 -12.24
N LEU A 85 9.39 2.76 -11.42
CA LEU A 85 8.02 2.33 -11.71
C LEU A 85 7.03 3.49 -11.61
N GLU A 86 7.19 4.38 -10.64
CA GLU A 86 6.41 5.61 -10.50
C GLU A 86 6.59 6.51 -11.74
N GLU A 87 7.83 6.78 -12.15
CA GLU A 87 8.15 7.61 -13.32
C GLU A 87 7.64 7.00 -14.64
N GLN A 88 7.74 5.68 -14.78
CA GLN A 88 7.37 5.00 -16.03
C GLN A 88 5.86 4.80 -16.19
N TYR A 89 5.15 4.52 -15.10
CA TYR A 89 3.74 4.12 -15.15
C TYR A 89 2.79 5.07 -14.42
N GLY A 90 3.31 6.07 -13.71
CA GLY A 90 2.51 7.03 -12.94
C GLY A 90 1.86 6.43 -11.69
N TYR A 91 2.36 5.29 -11.17
CA TYR A 91 1.87 4.71 -9.93
C TYR A 91 2.34 5.51 -8.72
N VAL A 92 1.51 5.59 -7.70
CA VAL A 92 1.89 6.28 -6.46
C VAL A 92 2.84 5.42 -5.66
N MET A 93 3.93 6.05 -5.19
CA MET A 93 4.90 5.46 -4.28
C MET A 93 4.78 6.06 -2.89
N ILE A 94 4.73 5.20 -1.86
CA ILE A 94 4.92 5.58 -0.47
C ILE A 94 6.43 5.48 -0.17
N PRO A 95 7.10 6.61 0.15
CA PRO A 95 8.54 6.62 0.33
C PRO A 95 8.97 6.02 1.66
N GLU A 96 10.23 5.64 1.77
CA GLU A 96 10.89 5.29 3.04
C GLU A 96 10.97 6.51 3.97
N ILE A 97 10.11 6.54 4.98
CA ILE A 97 9.98 7.69 5.90
C ILE A 97 11.24 7.88 6.75
N GLY A 98 11.91 6.78 7.11
CA GLY A 98 13.15 6.83 7.90
C GLY A 98 14.20 7.73 7.27
N ARG A 99 14.36 7.66 5.96
CA ARG A 99 15.35 8.46 5.22
C ARG A 99 15.12 9.97 5.31
N CYS A 100 13.88 10.39 5.50
CA CYS A 100 13.54 11.81 5.65
C CYS A 100 13.80 12.35 7.07
N LEU A 101 13.78 11.49 8.08
CA LEU A 101 13.83 11.87 9.49
C LEU A 101 15.15 11.56 10.18
N VAL A 102 15.90 10.57 9.67
CA VAL A 102 17.16 10.11 10.27
C VAL A 102 18.32 10.54 9.38
N GLY A 103 19.14 11.46 9.87
CA GLY A 103 20.34 11.90 9.14
C GLY A 103 21.47 10.87 9.17
N LYS A 104 21.57 10.08 10.26
CA LYS A 104 22.49 8.94 10.42
C LYS A 104 21.81 7.85 11.23
N SER A 105 21.96 6.60 10.83
CA SER A 105 21.35 5.44 11.51
C SER A 105 21.73 5.33 13.00
N GLU A 106 22.93 5.75 13.36
CA GLU A 106 23.43 5.76 14.74
C GLU A 106 22.68 6.74 15.67
N LEU A 107 21.92 7.70 15.10
CA LEU A 107 21.18 8.72 15.85
C LEU A 107 19.69 8.37 15.98
N CYS A 108 19.31 7.14 15.65
CA CYS A 108 17.91 6.73 15.69
C CYS A 108 17.45 6.46 17.12
N SER A 109 16.79 7.46 17.72
CA SER A 109 16.14 7.30 19.02
C SER A 109 14.79 6.59 18.90
N MET A 110 14.28 6.09 20.03
CA MET A 110 12.96 5.48 20.12
C MET A 110 11.85 6.44 19.62
N GLU A 111 11.92 7.69 20.01
CA GLU A 111 10.98 8.73 19.58
C GLU A 111 10.99 8.95 18.06
N VAL A 112 12.18 8.88 17.44
CA VAL A 112 12.32 9.00 15.99
C VAL A 112 11.69 7.80 15.29
N LEU A 113 11.93 6.58 15.77
CA LEU A 113 11.31 5.37 15.24
C LEU A 113 9.77 5.43 15.38
N GLN A 114 9.27 5.93 16.48
CA GLN A 114 7.85 6.11 16.72
C GLN A 114 7.23 7.11 15.73
N LYS A 115 7.91 8.24 15.48
CA LYS A 115 7.47 9.21 14.45
C LYS A 115 7.49 8.62 13.05
N ILE A 116 8.52 7.84 12.70
CA ILE A 116 8.60 7.12 11.42
C ILE A 116 7.40 6.19 11.27
N TYR A 117 7.12 5.40 12.31
CA TYR A 117 5.99 4.47 12.33
C TYR A 117 4.66 5.18 12.15
N ASP A 118 4.39 6.23 12.94
CA ASP A 118 3.13 6.99 12.91
C ASP A 118 2.90 7.63 11.53
N ILE A 119 3.91 8.28 10.96
CA ILE A 119 3.80 8.90 9.64
C ILE A 119 3.55 7.83 8.57
N HIS A 120 4.32 6.74 8.61
CA HIS A 120 4.18 5.64 7.65
C HIS A 120 2.79 5.00 7.73
N TYR A 121 2.33 4.70 8.94
CA TYR A 121 0.99 4.17 9.18
C TYR A 121 -0.10 5.09 8.61
N ARG A 122 -0.04 6.39 8.87
CA ARG A 122 -1.03 7.35 8.37
C ARG A 122 -1.04 7.42 6.83
N LEU A 123 0.13 7.40 6.20
CA LEU A 123 0.23 7.38 4.74
C LEU A 123 -0.35 6.09 4.16
N LEU A 124 0.01 4.94 4.71
CA LEU A 124 -0.53 3.65 4.30
C LEU A 124 -2.04 3.59 4.48
N LYS A 125 -2.56 4.07 5.61
CA LYS A 125 -3.99 4.16 5.87
C LYS A 125 -4.72 5.02 4.83
N ALA A 126 -4.19 6.20 4.54
CA ALA A 126 -4.78 7.11 3.56
C ALA A 126 -4.90 6.48 2.17
N VAL A 127 -3.83 5.81 1.68
CA VAL A 127 -3.87 5.15 0.37
C VAL A 127 -4.71 3.87 0.35
N HIS A 128 -4.97 3.27 1.50
CA HIS A 128 -5.95 2.18 1.62
C HIS A 128 -7.39 2.69 1.60
N GLU A 129 -7.65 3.84 2.22
CA GLU A 129 -9.00 4.42 2.28
C GLU A 129 -9.47 4.97 0.94
N ASP A 130 -8.60 5.66 0.21
CA ASP A 130 -8.87 6.17 -1.15
C ASP A 130 -7.63 6.02 -2.04
N PRO A 131 -7.44 4.86 -2.69
CA PRO A 131 -6.27 4.59 -3.52
C PRO A 131 -6.22 5.52 -4.75
N PRO A 132 -5.16 6.33 -4.90
CA PRO A 132 -5.04 7.25 -6.02
C PRO A 132 -4.74 6.57 -7.36
N THR A 133 -4.13 5.38 -7.32
CA THR A 133 -3.81 4.57 -8.52
C THR A 133 -4.14 3.09 -8.27
N PRO A 134 -4.32 2.27 -9.32
CA PRO A 134 -4.63 0.84 -9.18
C PRO A 134 -3.49 0.01 -8.59
N ILE A 135 -2.26 0.50 -8.67
CA ILE A 135 -1.08 -0.08 -8.02
C ILE A 135 -0.51 0.96 -7.07
N ILE A 136 -0.25 0.58 -5.84
CA ILE A 136 0.47 1.40 -4.84
C ILE A 136 1.77 0.69 -4.50
N LEU A 137 2.88 1.40 -4.69
CA LEU A 137 4.23 0.90 -4.39
C LEU A 137 4.64 1.39 -3.01
N TRP A 138 5.16 0.51 -2.17
CA TRP A 138 5.70 0.86 -0.86
C TRP A 138 7.21 0.66 -0.87
N ASP A 139 7.96 1.72 -0.65
CA ASP A 139 9.39 1.65 -0.36
C ASP A 139 9.55 1.39 1.14
N THR A 140 9.52 0.13 1.53
CA THR A 140 9.38 -0.39 2.89
C THR A 140 7.98 -0.20 3.51
N ASP A 141 7.83 -0.63 4.76
CA ASP A 141 6.60 -0.53 5.54
C ASP A 141 6.86 -0.34 7.04
N SER A 142 5.79 -0.30 7.83
CA SER A 142 5.86 -0.17 9.29
C SER A 142 6.49 -1.39 9.97
N ILE A 143 6.44 -2.59 9.37
CA ILE A 143 7.10 -3.81 9.91
C ILE A 143 8.62 -3.64 9.87
N THR A 144 9.14 -3.02 8.82
CA THR A 144 10.56 -2.66 8.73
C THR A 144 10.97 -1.75 9.89
N THR A 145 10.15 -0.74 10.22
CA THR A 145 10.40 0.15 11.36
C THR A 145 10.41 -0.61 12.69
N LEU A 146 9.45 -1.51 12.91
CA LEU A 146 9.41 -2.37 14.09
C LEU A 146 10.64 -3.30 14.17
N SER A 147 11.12 -3.77 13.05
CA SER A 147 12.33 -4.57 12.96
C SER A 147 13.58 -3.76 13.35
N TYR A 148 13.71 -2.51 12.90
CA TYR A 148 14.78 -1.61 13.39
C TYR A 148 14.69 -1.38 14.88
N PHE A 149 13.50 -1.16 15.40
CA PHE A 149 13.29 -1.02 16.84
C PHE A 149 13.81 -2.25 17.60
N SER A 150 13.42 -3.45 17.20
CA SER A 150 13.88 -4.70 17.81
C SER A 150 15.40 -4.89 17.68
N TYR A 151 16.01 -4.43 16.60
CA TYR A 151 17.46 -4.52 16.39
C TYR A 151 18.24 -3.54 17.28
N ILE A 152 17.82 -2.28 17.32
CA ILE A 152 18.51 -1.22 18.07
C ILE A 152 18.37 -1.44 19.57
N PHE A 153 17.19 -1.79 20.03
CA PHE A 153 16.88 -2.04 21.44
C PHE A 153 16.88 -3.55 21.73
N ARG A 154 17.98 -4.23 21.45
CA ARG A 154 18.21 -5.70 21.43
C ARG A 154 17.57 -6.52 22.56
N ASN A 155 17.06 -5.89 23.59
CA ASN A 155 16.42 -6.53 24.74
C ASN A 155 14.87 -6.49 24.68
N VAL A 156 14.28 -5.94 23.61
CA VAL A 156 12.83 -5.85 23.44
C VAL A 156 12.37 -6.81 22.35
N PRO A 157 11.86 -8.00 22.68
CA PRO A 157 11.30 -8.94 21.70
C PRO A 157 10.10 -8.32 20.96
N LEU A 158 9.91 -8.63 19.67
CA LEU A 158 8.77 -8.17 18.86
C LEU A 158 7.42 -8.45 19.53
N VAL A 159 7.30 -9.51 20.30
CA VAL A 159 6.10 -9.85 21.07
C VAL A 159 5.80 -8.80 22.14
N GLN A 160 6.81 -8.18 22.72
CA GLN A 160 6.63 -7.13 23.73
C GLN A 160 6.31 -5.78 23.08
N ILE A 161 6.73 -5.53 21.86
CA ILE A 161 6.36 -4.31 21.11
C ILE A 161 4.84 -4.27 20.92
N ARG A 162 4.18 -5.42 20.83
CA ARG A 162 2.72 -5.54 20.71
C ARG A 162 1.95 -5.19 21.98
N GLY A 163 2.60 -5.16 23.14
CA GLY A 163 1.95 -4.93 24.44
C GLY A 163 2.83 -4.19 25.43
N TYR A 164 3.83 -3.44 24.93
CA TYR A 164 4.80 -2.80 25.79
C TYR A 164 4.14 -1.68 26.58
N LYS A 165 3.96 -1.93 27.89
CA LYS A 165 3.74 -0.92 28.91
C LYS A 165 5.08 -0.69 29.57
N ASP A 166 5.79 0.34 29.18
CA ASP A 166 6.86 0.85 30.04
C ASP A 166 6.19 1.66 31.15
N GLU A 167 6.40 1.23 32.39
CA GLU A 167 5.81 1.90 33.55
C GLU A 167 6.34 3.31 33.77
N SER A 168 7.36 3.76 33.04
CA SER A 168 8.02 5.04 33.30
C SER A 168 7.79 6.15 32.29
N GLU A 169 7.57 5.91 30.98
CA GLU A 169 7.46 6.99 29.98
C GLU A 169 6.66 6.71 28.70
N PHE A 170 6.21 5.47 28.43
CA PHE A 170 5.46 5.16 27.22
C PHE A 170 3.98 5.01 27.51
N THR A 171 3.20 6.03 27.21
CA THR A 171 1.77 5.88 26.95
C THR A 171 1.58 4.86 25.84
N GLU A 172 0.65 3.90 26.06
CA GLU A 172 0.21 2.97 25.01
C GLU A 172 -0.08 3.77 23.73
N HIS A 173 0.81 3.73 22.77
CA HIS A 173 0.48 4.21 21.45
C HIS A 173 -0.26 3.05 20.76
N GLU A 174 -1.57 3.18 20.62
CA GLU A 174 -2.43 2.22 19.92
C GLU A 174 -1.88 1.88 18.53
N LEU A 175 -1.13 2.79 17.92
CA LEU A 175 -0.50 2.63 16.61
C LEU A 175 0.51 1.49 16.52
N TRP A 176 1.19 1.12 17.62
CA TRP A 176 2.13 -0.01 17.61
C TRP A 176 1.45 -1.37 17.46
N HIS A 177 0.16 -1.44 17.65
CA HIS A 177 -0.62 -2.67 17.55
C HIS A 177 -1.21 -2.88 16.14
N GLU A 178 -1.27 -1.84 15.33
CA GLU A 178 -1.93 -1.85 14.04
C GLU A 178 -0.89 -1.87 12.90
N VAL A 179 -0.81 -3.00 12.20
CA VAL A 179 0.05 -3.16 11.03
C VAL A 179 -0.82 -3.27 9.79
N ILE A 180 -0.68 -2.30 8.89
CA ILE A 180 -1.30 -2.36 7.58
C ILE A 180 -0.41 -3.22 6.68
N LYS A 181 -1.00 -4.25 6.06
CA LYS A 181 -0.28 -5.20 5.22
C LYS A 181 -0.49 -4.91 3.74
N ALA A 182 0.57 -5.07 2.95
CA ALA A 182 0.46 -5.08 1.50
C ALA A 182 -0.06 -6.43 0.99
N ASP A 183 -0.56 -6.45 -0.24
CA ASP A 183 -1.02 -7.68 -0.90
C ASP A 183 0.14 -8.56 -1.36
N LYS A 184 1.29 -7.93 -1.66
CA LYS A 184 2.49 -8.62 -2.09
C LYS A 184 3.73 -7.98 -1.50
N TYR A 185 4.66 -8.84 -1.07
CA TYR A 185 5.96 -8.45 -0.54
C TYR A 185 7.08 -9.04 -1.37
N PHE A 186 8.03 -8.19 -1.76
CA PHE A 186 9.29 -8.57 -2.39
C PHE A 186 10.45 -8.16 -1.49
N PHE A 187 11.26 -9.13 -1.08
CA PHE A 187 12.44 -8.87 -0.26
C PHE A 187 13.69 -8.85 -1.14
N PHE A 188 14.31 -7.68 -1.24
CA PHE A 188 15.56 -7.52 -1.98
C PHE A 188 16.73 -7.96 -1.10
N GLU A 189 17.37 -9.05 -1.51
CA GLU A 189 18.52 -9.57 -0.80
C GLU A 189 19.77 -8.70 -1.01
N SER A 190 20.65 -8.64 0.01
CA SER A 190 21.89 -7.88 -0.02
C SER A 190 22.98 -8.61 -0.81
N ASN A 191 22.81 -8.77 -2.12
CA ASN A 191 23.74 -9.43 -3.03
C ASN A 191 24.28 -8.53 -4.14
N ILE A 192 24.06 -7.21 -4.03
CA ILE A 192 24.65 -6.19 -4.88
C ILE A 192 25.75 -5.45 -4.12
N GLU A 193 26.63 -4.78 -4.85
CA GLU A 193 27.69 -3.97 -4.29
C GLU A 193 27.13 -2.96 -3.28
N PHE A 194 27.67 -2.99 -2.06
CA PHE A 194 27.22 -2.12 -0.98
C PHE A 194 27.76 -0.70 -1.23
N HIS A 195 26.85 0.27 -1.37
CA HIS A 195 27.18 1.68 -1.44
C HIS A 195 26.95 2.36 -0.09
N ASP A 196 28.05 2.74 0.55
CA ASP A 196 28.01 3.55 1.77
C ASP A 196 27.86 5.03 1.38
N ASP A 197 26.77 5.65 1.80
CA ASP A 197 26.50 7.09 1.65
C ASP A 197 26.78 7.87 2.95
N GLY A 198 27.42 7.22 3.93
CA GLY A 198 27.76 7.80 5.25
C GLY A 198 26.58 7.91 6.21
N THR A 199 25.40 7.42 5.83
CA THR A 199 24.20 7.40 6.68
C THR A 199 23.79 6.00 7.12
N ARG A 200 24.50 4.95 6.64
CA ARG A 200 24.13 3.55 6.70
C ARG A 200 24.95 2.76 7.69
N TYR A 201 24.42 1.62 8.09
CA TYR A 201 25.16 0.60 8.82
C TYR A 201 26.24 -0.04 7.96
N SER A 202 27.25 -0.66 8.59
CA SER A 202 28.26 -1.46 7.87
C SER A 202 27.62 -2.64 7.11
N GLU A 203 28.33 -3.18 6.11
CA GLU A 203 27.85 -4.35 5.34
C GLU A 203 27.49 -5.54 6.23
N SER A 204 28.27 -5.79 7.29
CA SER A 204 28.01 -6.88 8.23
C SER A 204 26.72 -6.65 9.04
N GLU A 205 26.48 -5.42 9.45
CA GLU A 205 25.26 -5.04 10.16
C GLU A 205 24.03 -5.07 9.23
N ALA A 206 24.19 -4.63 7.97
CA ALA A 206 23.13 -4.73 6.97
C ALA A 206 22.67 -6.18 6.74
N ARG A 207 23.57 -7.16 6.79
CA ARG A 207 23.23 -8.58 6.72
C ARG A 207 22.46 -9.07 7.96
N LEU A 208 22.86 -8.65 9.16
CA LEU A 208 22.12 -8.94 10.39
C LEU A 208 20.74 -8.31 10.38
N LEU A 209 20.62 -7.06 9.92
CA LEU A 209 19.36 -6.39 9.73
C LEU A 209 18.45 -7.11 8.73
N SER A 210 18.99 -7.63 7.62
CA SER A 210 18.21 -8.46 6.68
C SER A 210 17.55 -9.64 7.36
N MET A 211 18.29 -10.35 8.19
CA MET A 211 17.75 -11.49 8.95
C MET A 211 16.66 -11.03 9.95
N ASN A 212 16.92 -9.92 10.64
CA ASN A 212 15.96 -9.36 11.59
C ASN A 212 14.66 -8.89 10.89
N HIS A 213 14.75 -8.29 9.71
CA HIS A 213 13.59 -7.93 8.90
C HIS A 213 12.77 -9.16 8.52
N LEU A 214 13.41 -10.24 8.03
CA LEU A 214 12.72 -11.48 7.68
C LEU A 214 12.04 -12.12 8.88
N GLN A 215 12.66 -12.09 10.06
CA GLN A 215 12.06 -12.56 11.31
C GLN A 215 10.83 -11.71 11.69
N ALA A 216 10.91 -10.38 11.52
CA ALA A 216 9.79 -9.50 11.78
C ALA A 216 8.62 -9.78 10.83
N TYR A 217 8.86 -9.92 9.53
CA TYR A 217 7.83 -10.32 8.57
C TYR A 217 7.20 -11.66 8.93
N ALA A 218 8.01 -12.68 9.26
CA ALA A 218 7.51 -13.98 9.67
C ALA A 218 6.64 -13.90 10.94
N PHE A 219 7.02 -13.06 11.92
CA PHE A 219 6.22 -12.82 13.12
C PHE A 219 4.82 -12.27 12.80
N PHE A 220 4.69 -11.42 11.78
CA PHE A 220 3.41 -10.92 11.30
C PHE A 220 2.71 -11.85 10.31
N GLY A 221 3.23 -13.07 10.11
CA GLY A 221 2.65 -14.07 9.19
C GLY A 221 2.83 -13.73 7.72
N ILE A 222 3.90 -12.99 7.38
CA ILE A 222 4.24 -12.59 6.02
C ILE A 222 5.47 -13.38 5.58
N ALA A 223 5.38 -14.00 4.39
CA ALA A 223 6.50 -14.66 3.71
C ALA A 223 6.84 -13.88 2.43
N PRO A 224 7.77 -12.92 2.46
CA PRO A 224 8.15 -12.17 1.28
C PRO A 224 8.77 -13.07 0.21
N GLU A 225 8.55 -12.75 -1.06
CA GLU A 225 9.27 -13.34 -2.16
C GLU A 225 10.69 -12.79 -2.19
N ILE A 226 11.69 -13.67 -2.08
CA ILE A 226 13.11 -13.26 -2.07
C ILE A 226 13.56 -12.99 -3.51
N VAL A 227 14.02 -11.78 -3.77
CA VAL A 227 14.52 -11.35 -5.08
C VAL A 227 16.05 -11.29 -5.07
N THR A 228 16.67 -12.29 -5.68
CA THR A 228 18.12 -12.42 -5.84
C THR A 228 18.60 -11.99 -7.23
N ALA A 229 17.68 -11.73 -8.15
CA ALA A 229 17.98 -11.36 -9.53
C ALA A 229 18.81 -10.07 -9.61
N SER A 230 19.74 -10.01 -10.55
CA SER A 230 20.52 -8.80 -10.85
C SER A 230 19.62 -7.66 -11.38
N ASP A 231 18.60 -7.99 -12.17
CA ASP A 231 17.61 -7.03 -12.68
C ASP A 231 16.30 -7.11 -11.87
N ARG A 232 16.36 -6.60 -10.66
CA ARG A 232 15.24 -6.57 -9.71
C ARG A 232 14.06 -5.77 -10.24
N TYR A 233 14.36 -4.69 -10.96
CA TYR A 233 13.34 -3.87 -11.59
C TYR A 233 12.43 -4.70 -12.51
N LYS A 234 13.02 -5.52 -13.40
CA LYS A 234 12.23 -6.35 -14.33
C LYS A 234 11.34 -7.37 -13.62
N VAL A 235 11.80 -7.93 -12.51
CA VAL A 235 10.98 -8.87 -11.72
C VAL A 235 9.72 -8.18 -11.23
N ILE A 236 9.86 -6.98 -10.62
CA ILE A 236 8.73 -6.24 -10.09
C ILE A 236 7.85 -5.71 -11.23
N GLU A 237 8.45 -5.15 -12.28
CA GLU A 237 7.74 -4.66 -13.46
C GLU A 237 6.84 -5.74 -14.07
N GLN A 238 7.37 -6.94 -14.28
CA GLN A 238 6.60 -8.06 -14.83
C GLN A 238 5.42 -8.44 -13.93
N TYR A 239 5.64 -8.45 -12.62
CA TYR A 239 4.57 -8.71 -11.66
C TYR A 239 3.47 -7.65 -11.75
N VAL A 240 3.84 -6.37 -11.78
CA VAL A 240 2.91 -5.23 -11.91
C VAL A 240 2.09 -5.34 -13.20
N LEU A 241 2.74 -5.57 -14.34
CA LEU A 241 2.06 -5.70 -15.63
C LEU A 241 1.08 -6.88 -15.65
N ASN A 242 1.43 -8.00 -15.01
CA ASN A 242 0.51 -9.14 -14.87
C ASN A 242 -0.72 -8.77 -14.03
N LYS A 243 -0.55 -7.99 -12.95
CA LYS A 243 -1.66 -7.54 -12.11
C LYS A 243 -2.59 -6.57 -12.84
N ILE A 244 -2.04 -5.63 -13.58
CA ILE A 244 -2.81 -4.72 -14.41
C ILE A 244 -3.60 -5.48 -15.49
N THR A 245 -2.97 -6.46 -16.13
CA THR A 245 -3.65 -7.30 -17.12
C THR A 245 -4.81 -8.10 -16.51
N ALA A 246 -4.60 -8.64 -15.31
CA ALA A 246 -5.65 -9.35 -14.58
C ALA A 246 -6.81 -8.42 -14.19
N LEU A 247 -6.50 -7.21 -13.72
CA LEU A 247 -7.49 -6.19 -13.38
C LEU A 247 -8.36 -5.82 -14.58
N LEU A 248 -7.76 -5.55 -15.73
CA LEU A 248 -8.49 -5.23 -16.95
C LEU A 248 -9.43 -6.37 -17.39
N LYS A 249 -8.98 -7.62 -17.29
CA LYS A 249 -9.81 -8.80 -17.61
C LYS A 249 -10.99 -8.92 -16.64
N ASP A 250 -10.77 -8.78 -15.35
CA ASP A 250 -11.82 -8.89 -14.33
C ASP A 250 -12.93 -7.86 -14.56
N PHE A 251 -12.57 -6.63 -14.91
CA PHE A 251 -13.55 -5.58 -15.24
C PHE A 251 -14.32 -5.87 -16.55
N CYS A 252 -13.67 -6.43 -17.57
CA CYS A 252 -14.32 -6.77 -18.84
C CYS A 252 -15.27 -7.97 -18.73
N GLU A 253 -14.96 -8.95 -17.90
CA GLU A 253 -15.69 -10.22 -17.80
C GLU A 253 -16.90 -10.17 -16.85
N ARG A 254 -16.96 -9.19 -15.95
CA ARG A 254 -18.14 -8.98 -15.08
C ARG A 254 -19.28 -8.35 -15.88
N LYS A 255 -20.08 -9.24 -16.50
CA LYS A 255 -21.34 -8.90 -17.19
C LYS A 255 -22.48 -8.68 -16.20
#